data_64216d214238c3a0737c5011f12ee844
#
_entry.id   64216d214238c3a0737c5011f12ee844
#
_cell.length_a   1.000
_cell.length_b   1.000
_cell.length_c   1.000
_cell.angle_alpha   90.00
_cell.angle_beta   90.00
_cell.angle_gamma   90.00
#
_symmetry.space_group_name_H-M   'P 1'
#
loop_
_entity.id
_entity.type
_entity.pdbx_description
1 polymer ?
#
loop_
_entity_poly.entity_id
_entity_poly.type
_entity_poly.pdbx_seq_one_letter_code
_entity_poly.pdbx_strand_id
1 'polypeptide(L)'
;MSSPYDSDKPVVGVVMGSDSDWSIMEEAATVLEEFGIPYEADVVSAHRMPEDMIAYGQQAHQRGIRVIIAGAGGAAHLPGMLASVTALPVIGVPVRLKNLEGMDSLLSIVQMPAGVPVATVSINGARNAGLLALRILGCATDDFAQQVHSDLLDFSKDLRQSAVDKGTALRAKLAEHRAQVAEEEKVQAPAAPKPAPTADYTRDEGDEPQAYVP
;
A
#
# COMPACT_ATOMS: atom_id res chain seq x y z
N MET A 1 20.69 21.34 2.39
CA MET A 1 21.14 20.78 1.11
C MET A 1 20.21 21.34 0.05
N SER A 2 20.72 22.02 -0.99
CA SER A 2 19.87 22.43 -2.13
C SER A 2 19.33 21.16 -2.78
N SER A 3 18.03 21.17 -3.13
CA SER A 3 17.42 20.09 -3.90
C SER A 3 18.26 19.85 -5.17
N PRO A 4 18.54 18.60 -5.56
CA PRO A 4 19.19 18.31 -6.83
C PRO A 4 18.34 18.79 -8.02
N TYR A 5 17.10 19.15 -7.76
CA TYR A 5 16.14 19.66 -8.73
C TYR A 5 16.11 21.20 -8.66
N ASP A 6 17.04 21.83 -9.34
CA ASP A 6 17.22 23.29 -9.35
C ASP A 6 16.20 23.99 -10.26
N SER A 7 14.91 23.84 -9.94
CA SER A 7 13.87 24.70 -10.51
C SER A 7 12.84 25.07 -9.45
N ASP A 8 12.69 26.37 -9.21
CA ASP A 8 11.60 26.94 -8.40
C ASP A 8 10.19 26.71 -9.03
N LYS A 9 10.14 26.03 -10.19
CA LYS A 9 8.89 25.79 -10.90
C LYS A 9 8.33 24.42 -10.58
N PRO A 10 7.03 24.32 -10.22
CA PRO A 10 6.38 23.05 -9.97
C PRO A 10 6.35 22.17 -11.23
N VAL A 11 6.63 20.88 -11.08
CA VAL A 11 6.55 19.87 -12.14
C VAL A 11 5.37 18.91 -11.95
N VAL A 12 4.74 18.93 -10.76
CA VAL A 12 3.53 18.16 -10.45
C VAL A 12 2.47 19.10 -9.92
N GLY A 13 1.24 18.98 -10.45
CA GLY A 13 0.07 19.62 -9.87
C GLY A 13 -0.70 18.64 -8.97
N VAL A 14 -0.96 19.01 -7.72
CA VAL A 14 -1.80 18.26 -6.78
C VAL A 14 -3.09 19.03 -6.59
N VAL A 15 -4.17 18.61 -7.23
CA VAL A 15 -5.43 19.37 -7.23
C VAL A 15 -6.59 18.56 -6.68
N MET A 16 -7.55 19.23 -6.07
CA MET A 16 -8.69 18.59 -5.44
C MET A 16 -9.99 19.38 -5.61
N GLY A 17 -11.13 18.70 -5.47
CA GLY A 17 -12.45 19.32 -5.61
C GLY A 17 -12.84 20.20 -4.42
N SER A 18 -12.25 19.98 -3.26
CA SER A 18 -12.51 20.70 -2.00
C SER A 18 -11.28 20.63 -1.09
N ASP A 19 -11.11 21.62 -0.24
CA ASP A 19 -10.11 21.64 0.84
C ASP A 19 -10.29 20.48 1.84
N SER A 20 -11.52 19.97 1.98
CA SER A 20 -11.80 18.77 2.79
C SER A 20 -11.07 17.51 2.30
N ASP A 21 -10.69 17.46 1.02
CA ASP A 21 -9.98 16.33 0.41
C ASP A 21 -8.47 16.35 0.75
N TRP A 22 -7.98 17.48 1.29
CA TRP A 22 -6.56 17.66 1.60
C TRP A 22 -6.04 16.62 2.58
N SER A 23 -6.83 16.23 3.59
CA SER A 23 -6.43 15.19 4.56
C SER A 23 -6.05 13.84 3.93
N ILE A 24 -6.47 13.60 2.69
CA ILE A 24 -6.07 12.45 1.88
C ILE A 24 -4.98 12.85 0.90
N MET A 25 -5.15 14.00 0.22
CA MET A 25 -4.27 14.43 -0.85
C MET A 25 -2.88 14.87 -0.37
N GLU A 26 -2.73 15.29 0.89
CA GLU A 26 -1.44 15.61 1.51
C GLU A 26 -0.43 14.44 1.47
N GLU A 27 -0.90 13.20 1.42
CA GLU A 27 -0.03 12.03 1.26
C GLU A 27 0.72 12.03 -0.08
N ALA A 28 0.11 12.59 -1.14
CA ALA A 28 0.81 12.75 -2.42
C ALA A 28 1.87 13.85 -2.34
N ALA A 29 1.55 14.97 -1.69
CA ALA A 29 2.48 16.07 -1.45
C ALA A 29 3.68 15.60 -0.61
N THR A 30 3.43 14.86 0.48
CA THR A 30 4.48 14.27 1.34
C THR A 30 5.45 13.42 0.54
N VAL A 31 4.95 12.57 -0.36
CA VAL A 31 5.83 11.76 -1.23
C VAL A 31 6.68 12.65 -2.14
N LEU A 32 6.11 13.67 -2.73
CA LEU A 32 6.85 14.58 -3.59
C LEU A 32 7.95 15.32 -2.79
N GLU A 33 7.66 15.72 -1.55
CA GLU A 33 8.64 16.32 -0.63
C GLU A 33 9.75 15.34 -0.23
N GLU A 34 9.40 14.07 0.10
CA GLU A 34 10.37 13.01 0.40
C GLU A 34 11.40 12.84 -0.73
N PHE A 35 10.99 13.03 -1.98
CA PHE A 35 11.84 12.93 -3.16
C PHE A 35 12.37 14.28 -3.66
N GLY A 36 12.07 15.38 -2.96
CA GLY A 36 12.52 16.73 -3.33
C GLY A 36 11.92 17.27 -4.63
N ILE A 37 10.77 16.77 -5.06
CA ILE A 37 10.11 17.17 -6.30
C ILE A 37 9.26 18.41 -6.10
N PRO A 38 9.48 19.51 -6.86
CA PRO A 38 8.66 20.70 -6.79
C PRO A 38 7.22 20.43 -7.27
N TYR A 39 6.25 20.86 -6.47
CA TYR A 39 4.83 20.72 -6.80
C TYR A 39 4.06 21.99 -6.44
N GLU A 40 2.86 22.13 -7.01
CA GLU A 40 1.84 23.08 -6.57
C GLU A 40 0.63 22.29 -6.05
N ALA A 41 -0.08 22.82 -5.04
CA ALA A 41 -1.32 22.24 -4.55
C ALA A 41 -2.42 23.32 -4.55
N ASP A 42 -3.63 22.97 -5.06
CA ASP A 42 -4.74 23.90 -5.14
C ASP A 42 -6.11 23.20 -5.12
N VAL A 43 -7.14 23.96 -4.75
CA VAL A 43 -8.54 23.57 -4.90
C VAL A 43 -9.04 24.00 -6.27
N VAL A 44 -9.34 23.03 -7.13
CA VAL A 44 -9.82 23.23 -8.49
C VAL A 44 -11.14 22.46 -8.67
N SER A 45 -12.26 23.10 -8.29
CA SER A 45 -13.55 22.40 -8.27
C SER A 45 -14.21 22.37 -9.64
N ALA A 46 -14.33 21.16 -10.21
CA ALA A 46 -14.96 20.97 -11.53
C ALA A 46 -16.43 21.45 -11.57
N HIS A 47 -17.17 21.39 -10.46
CA HIS A 47 -18.59 21.75 -10.42
C HIS A 47 -18.86 23.20 -9.98
N ARG A 48 -17.94 23.81 -9.23
CA ARG A 48 -18.16 25.13 -8.62
C ARG A 48 -17.34 26.23 -9.32
N MET A 49 -16.27 25.85 -10.02
CA MET A 49 -15.39 26.74 -10.77
C MET A 49 -14.93 26.08 -12.09
N PRO A 50 -15.88 25.71 -12.97
CA PRO A 50 -15.58 24.94 -14.17
C PRO A 50 -14.63 25.65 -15.14
N GLU A 51 -14.75 26.96 -15.27
CA GLU A 51 -13.89 27.75 -16.17
C GLU A 51 -12.44 27.76 -15.67
N ASP A 52 -12.23 27.95 -14.36
CA ASP A 52 -10.90 27.90 -13.75
C ASP A 52 -10.28 26.50 -13.89
N MET A 53 -11.09 25.43 -13.73
CA MET A 53 -10.66 24.05 -13.91
C MET A 53 -10.19 23.81 -15.36
N ILE A 54 -10.95 24.28 -16.35
CA ILE A 54 -10.57 24.19 -17.77
C ILE A 54 -9.27 24.95 -18.02
N ALA A 55 -9.18 26.20 -17.53
CA ALA A 55 -7.99 27.02 -17.65
C ALA A 55 -6.77 26.37 -16.98
N TYR A 56 -6.95 25.79 -15.80
CA TYR A 56 -5.90 25.05 -15.10
C TYR A 56 -5.33 23.92 -15.97
N GLY A 57 -6.18 23.04 -16.49
CA GLY A 57 -5.76 21.91 -17.33
C GLY A 57 -5.06 22.33 -18.61
N GLN A 58 -5.59 23.35 -19.31
CA GLN A 58 -5.03 23.86 -20.56
C GLN A 58 -3.68 24.56 -20.39
N GLN A 59 -3.47 25.25 -19.26
CA GLN A 59 -2.27 26.05 -19.00
C GLN A 59 -1.22 25.34 -18.17
N ALA A 60 -1.54 24.21 -17.55
CA ALA A 60 -0.65 23.50 -16.63
C ALA A 60 0.75 23.25 -17.23
N HIS A 61 0.80 22.77 -18.48
CA HIS A 61 2.05 22.48 -19.16
C HIS A 61 2.92 23.74 -19.38
N GLN A 62 2.31 24.91 -19.60
CA GLN A 62 3.03 26.18 -19.80
C GLN A 62 3.70 26.66 -18.50
N ARG A 63 3.17 26.27 -17.33
CA ARG A 63 3.78 26.54 -16.03
C ARG A 63 4.92 25.57 -15.66
N GLY A 64 5.12 24.51 -16.44
CA GLY A 64 6.15 23.51 -16.21
C GLY A 64 5.60 22.17 -15.64
N ILE A 65 4.29 22.07 -15.40
CA ILE A 65 3.66 20.84 -14.92
C ILE A 65 3.82 19.74 -15.97
N ARG A 66 4.24 18.56 -15.52
CA ARG A 66 4.41 17.35 -16.33
C ARG A 66 3.39 16.26 -15.99
N VAL A 67 2.84 16.27 -14.77
CA VAL A 67 1.84 15.31 -14.28
C VAL A 67 0.85 16.03 -13.38
N ILE A 68 -0.43 15.69 -13.47
CA ILE A 68 -1.49 16.20 -12.59
C ILE A 68 -2.00 15.04 -11.73
N ILE A 69 -2.00 15.20 -10.41
CA ILE A 69 -2.66 14.32 -9.44
C ILE A 69 -3.96 15.01 -9.04
N ALA A 70 -5.11 14.39 -9.32
CA ALA A 70 -6.41 14.99 -9.09
C ALA A 70 -7.25 14.12 -8.15
N GLY A 71 -7.62 14.66 -6.97
CA GLY A 71 -8.46 14.01 -5.97
C GLY A 71 -9.89 14.51 -6.02
N ALA A 72 -10.85 13.60 -5.91
CA ALA A 72 -12.27 13.95 -5.82
C ALA A 72 -13.08 12.86 -5.13
N GLY A 73 -14.15 13.28 -4.42
CA GLY A 73 -15.08 12.40 -3.74
C GLY A 73 -16.50 12.47 -4.31
N GLY A 74 -17.27 11.41 -4.14
CA GLY A 74 -18.66 11.31 -4.60
C GLY A 74 -18.79 11.30 -6.12
N ALA A 75 -19.45 12.30 -6.69
CA ALA A 75 -19.45 12.58 -8.13
C ALA A 75 -18.06 13.12 -8.55
N ALA A 76 -17.08 12.26 -8.57
CA ALA A 76 -15.66 12.58 -8.66
C ALA A 76 -15.24 12.88 -10.11
N HIS A 77 -15.78 13.94 -10.72
CA HIS A 77 -15.58 14.24 -12.12
C HIS A 77 -14.27 14.97 -12.41
N LEU A 78 -13.65 15.62 -11.43
CA LEU A 78 -12.45 16.46 -11.63
C LEU A 78 -11.32 15.75 -12.40
N PRO A 79 -10.89 14.51 -12.09
CA PRO A 79 -9.81 13.89 -12.83
C PRO A 79 -10.12 13.68 -14.32
N GLY A 80 -11.33 13.21 -14.63
CA GLY A 80 -11.77 12.98 -16.00
C GLY A 80 -11.95 14.29 -16.80
N MET A 81 -12.46 15.32 -16.16
CA MET A 81 -12.62 16.64 -16.79
C MET A 81 -11.26 17.29 -17.08
N LEU A 82 -10.29 17.21 -16.17
CA LEU A 82 -8.92 17.65 -16.42
C LEU A 82 -8.29 16.86 -17.57
N ALA A 83 -8.42 15.53 -17.56
CA ALA A 83 -7.87 14.69 -18.62
C ALA A 83 -8.44 15.01 -20.02
N SER A 84 -9.65 15.55 -20.09
CA SER A 84 -10.27 15.95 -21.35
C SER A 84 -9.73 17.26 -21.95
N VAL A 85 -9.04 18.09 -21.16
CA VAL A 85 -8.58 19.43 -21.56
C VAL A 85 -7.06 19.58 -21.52
N THR A 86 -6.32 18.53 -21.20
CA THR A 86 -4.85 18.54 -21.19
C THR A 86 -4.29 17.30 -21.88
N ALA A 87 -3.08 17.41 -22.43
CA ALA A 87 -2.30 16.27 -22.89
C ALA A 87 -1.39 15.67 -21.81
N LEU A 88 -1.34 16.28 -20.62
CA LEU A 88 -0.54 15.76 -19.51
C LEU A 88 -1.16 14.48 -18.94
N PRO A 89 -0.35 13.56 -18.42
CA PRO A 89 -0.85 12.44 -17.62
C PRO A 89 -1.66 12.94 -16.42
N VAL A 90 -2.88 12.40 -16.24
CA VAL A 90 -3.73 12.67 -15.08
C VAL A 90 -3.86 11.41 -14.24
N ILE A 91 -3.53 11.52 -12.97
CA ILE A 91 -3.67 10.46 -11.97
C ILE A 91 -4.87 10.79 -11.10
N GLY A 92 -5.88 9.92 -11.10
CA GLY A 92 -7.10 10.09 -10.33
C GLY A 92 -7.02 9.42 -8.97
N VAL A 93 -7.31 10.18 -7.91
CA VAL A 93 -7.39 9.67 -6.53
C VAL A 93 -8.85 9.68 -6.10
N PRO A 94 -9.50 8.50 -5.97
CA PRO A 94 -10.84 8.42 -5.41
C PRO A 94 -10.79 8.75 -3.92
N VAL A 95 -11.45 9.83 -3.50
CA VAL A 95 -11.56 10.22 -2.09
C VAL A 95 -12.80 9.59 -1.49
N ARG A 96 -12.62 8.87 -0.36
CA ARG A 96 -13.73 8.24 0.37
C ARG A 96 -14.58 9.29 1.07
N LEU A 97 -15.88 9.24 0.84
CA LEU A 97 -16.90 9.99 1.57
C LEU A 97 -17.69 9.06 2.50
N LYS A 98 -18.63 9.63 3.26
CA LYS A 98 -19.45 8.89 4.25
C LYS A 98 -20.28 7.77 3.62
N ASN A 99 -20.80 7.99 2.41
CA ASN A 99 -21.66 7.04 1.72
C ASN A 99 -20.82 6.16 0.79
N LEU A 100 -21.25 4.91 0.57
CA LEU A 100 -20.68 3.97 -0.40
C LEU A 100 -19.16 3.67 -0.24
N GLU A 101 -18.56 4.09 0.89
CA GLU A 101 -17.15 3.78 1.23
C GLU A 101 -16.13 4.16 0.13
N GLY A 102 -16.45 5.17 -0.69
CA GLY A 102 -15.62 5.65 -1.81
C GLY A 102 -15.81 4.91 -3.13
N MET A 103 -16.75 3.94 -3.19
CA MET A 103 -17.05 3.23 -4.46
C MET A 103 -17.66 4.15 -5.50
N ASP A 104 -18.46 5.13 -5.10
CA ASP A 104 -18.98 6.20 -5.95
C ASP A 104 -17.85 7.01 -6.56
N SER A 105 -16.87 7.42 -5.77
CA SER A 105 -15.68 8.14 -6.23
C SER A 105 -14.85 7.30 -7.21
N LEU A 106 -14.58 6.04 -6.85
CA LEU A 106 -13.81 5.13 -7.70
C LEU A 106 -14.49 4.92 -9.06
N LEU A 107 -15.79 4.58 -9.07
CA LEU A 107 -16.52 4.32 -10.30
C LEU A 107 -16.69 5.57 -11.16
N SER A 108 -16.78 6.77 -10.54
CA SER A 108 -16.81 8.04 -11.28
C SER A 108 -15.50 8.36 -12.00
N ILE A 109 -14.36 7.90 -11.45
CA ILE A 109 -13.03 8.21 -12.00
C ILE A 109 -12.57 7.14 -12.99
N VAL A 110 -12.78 5.84 -12.67
CA VAL A 110 -12.15 4.74 -13.43
C VAL A 110 -12.84 4.46 -14.78
N GLN A 111 -14.14 4.77 -14.91
CA GLN A 111 -14.96 4.47 -16.10
C GLN A 111 -14.83 5.57 -17.19
N MET A 112 -13.60 5.83 -17.63
CA MET A 112 -13.33 6.85 -18.66
C MET A 112 -13.64 6.34 -20.08
N PRO A 113 -14.15 7.20 -20.98
CA PRO A 113 -14.34 6.85 -22.38
C PRO A 113 -13.00 6.64 -23.10
N ALA A 114 -13.04 5.87 -24.18
CA ALA A 114 -11.87 5.69 -25.04
C ALA A 114 -11.37 7.05 -25.58
N GLY A 115 -10.06 7.27 -25.47
CA GLY A 115 -9.40 8.51 -25.89
C GLY A 115 -9.16 9.53 -24.78
N VAL A 116 -9.73 9.35 -23.58
CA VAL A 116 -9.50 10.25 -22.43
C VAL A 116 -9.07 9.42 -21.22
N PRO A 117 -7.81 8.97 -21.12
CA PRO A 117 -7.35 8.11 -20.05
C PRO A 117 -7.13 8.86 -18.74
N VAL A 118 -7.48 8.22 -17.61
CA VAL A 118 -7.09 8.62 -16.26
C VAL A 118 -6.43 7.41 -15.57
N ALA A 119 -5.22 7.57 -15.06
CA ALA A 119 -4.52 6.54 -14.28
C ALA A 119 -5.09 6.52 -12.85
N THR A 120 -6.09 5.69 -12.59
CA THR A 120 -6.79 5.65 -11.31
C THR A 120 -6.04 4.78 -10.29
N VAL A 121 -5.75 5.34 -9.10
CA VAL A 121 -5.20 4.60 -7.96
C VAL A 121 -6.32 4.07 -7.05
N SER A 122 -5.95 3.36 -5.97
CA SER A 122 -6.91 2.87 -4.98
C SER A 122 -7.66 4.01 -4.27
N ILE A 123 -8.80 3.71 -3.66
CA ILE A 123 -9.53 4.66 -2.78
C ILE A 123 -8.58 5.15 -1.69
N ASN A 124 -8.51 6.46 -1.50
CA ASN A 124 -7.58 7.17 -0.60
C ASN A 124 -6.09 6.89 -0.90
N GLY A 125 -5.75 6.45 -2.12
CA GLY A 125 -4.40 6.04 -2.49
C GLY A 125 -3.47 7.19 -2.91
N ALA A 126 -3.57 8.38 -2.30
CA ALA A 126 -2.82 9.56 -2.70
C ALA A 126 -1.30 9.37 -2.63
N ARG A 127 -0.79 8.62 -1.64
CA ARG A 127 0.63 8.25 -1.58
C ARG A 127 1.08 7.49 -2.84
N ASN A 128 0.29 6.53 -3.30
CA ASN A 128 0.58 5.80 -4.54
C ASN A 128 0.43 6.67 -5.79
N ALA A 129 -0.43 7.69 -5.76
CA ALA A 129 -0.51 8.67 -6.85
C ALA A 129 0.79 9.49 -6.94
N GLY A 130 1.35 9.95 -5.82
CA GLY A 130 2.66 10.59 -5.77
C GLY A 130 3.77 9.69 -6.34
N LEU A 131 3.85 8.43 -5.89
CA LEU A 131 4.82 7.46 -6.41
C LEU A 131 4.63 7.15 -7.90
N LEU A 132 3.39 7.14 -8.39
CA LEU A 132 3.12 6.97 -9.83
C LEU A 132 3.56 8.19 -10.64
N ALA A 133 3.34 9.41 -10.12
CA ALA A 133 3.85 10.64 -10.73
C ALA A 133 5.38 10.60 -10.85
N LEU A 134 6.09 10.19 -9.80
CA LEU A 134 7.54 10.00 -9.84
C LEU A 134 7.97 9.00 -10.91
N ARG A 135 7.26 7.88 -11.05
CA ARG A 135 7.55 6.88 -12.09
C ARG A 135 7.36 7.44 -13.49
N ILE A 136 6.33 8.25 -13.71
CA ILE A 136 6.11 8.93 -14.98
C ILE A 136 7.24 9.92 -15.28
N LEU A 137 7.63 10.74 -14.29
CA LEU A 137 8.74 11.68 -14.39
C LEU A 137 10.08 10.97 -14.67
N GLY A 138 10.32 9.82 -14.03
CA GLY A 138 11.54 9.03 -14.20
C GLY A 138 11.62 8.23 -15.50
N CYS A 139 10.61 8.28 -16.40
CA CYS A 139 10.65 7.59 -17.69
C CYS A 139 11.38 8.36 -18.79
N ALA A 140 11.65 9.67 -18.62
CA ALA A 140 12.42 10.45 -19.59
C ALA A 140 13.93 10.13 -19.47
N THR A 141 14.74 10.72 -20.39
CA THR A 141 16.17 10.42 -20.48
C THR A 141 17.06 11.59 -20.05
N ASP A 142 16.47 12.69 -19.61
CA ASP A 142 17.21 13.83 -19.08
C ASP A 142 17.78 13.54 -17.67
N ASP A 143 18.74 14.32 -17.21
CA ASP A 143 19.42 14.12 -15.92
C ASP A 143 18.43 14.13 -14.75
N PHE A 144 17.39 14.98 -14.82
CA PHE A 144 16.32 15.01 -13.82
C PHE A 144 15.60 13.67 -13.74
N ALA A 145 15.17 13.11 -14.87
CA ALA A 145 14.47 11.83 -14.90
C ALA A 145 15.37 10.66 -14.45
N GLN A 146 16.65 10.67 -14.81
CA GLN A 146 17.62 9.67 -14.37
C GLN A 146 17.80 9.71 -12.85
N GLN A 147 17.85 10.90 -12.24
CA GLN A 147 17.92 11.03 -10.78
C GLN A 147 16.66 10.48 -10.11
N VAL A 148 15.47 10.90 -10.57
CA VAL A 148 14.17 10.36 -10.06
C VAL A 148 14.12 8.84 -10.18
N HIS A 149 14.58 8.29 -11.29
CA HIS A 149 14.64 6.85 -11.49
C HIS A 149 15.56 6.16 -10.48
N SER A 150 16.75 6.71 -10.25
CA SER A 150 17.71 6.19 -9.26
C SER A 150 17.11 6.19 -7.85
N ASP A 151 16.48 7.30 -7.45
CA ASP A 151 15.85 7.45 -6.13
C ASP A 151 14.70 6.44 -5.93
N LEU A 152 13.93 6.16 -6.98
CA LEU A 152 12.88 5.12 -6.97
C LEU A 152 13.45 3.70 -6.83
N LEU A 153 14.62 3.43 -7.40
CA LEU A 153 15.30 2.13 -7.21
C LEU A 153 15.75 1.96 -5.75
N ASP A 154 16.29 3.00 -5.14
CA ASP A 154 16.71 2.96 -3.74
C ASP A 154 15.50 2.83 -2.80
N PHE A 155 14.45 3.59 -3.03
CA PHE A 155 13.17 3.42 -2.33
C PHE A 155 12.62 1.97 -2.43
N SER A 156 12.74 1.34 -3.59
CA SER A 156 12.32 -0.06 -3.77
C SER A 156 13.16 -1.05 -2.97
N LYS A 157 14.46 -0.79 -2.79
CA LYS A 157 15.34 -1.60 -1.92
C LYS A 157 14.94 -1.46 -0.46
N ASP A 158 14.62 -0.25 -0.01
CA ASP A 158 14.21 0.03 1.36
C ASP A 158 12.85 -0.63 1.68
N LEU A 159 11.90 -0.58 0.75
CA LEU A 159 10.63 -1.30 0.88
C LEU A 159 10.84 -2.80 1.03
N ARG A 160 11.74 -3.38 0.19
CA ARG A 160 12.09 -4.81 0.29
C ARG A 160 12.71 -5.12 1.65
N GLN A 161 13.66 -4.32 2.11
CA GLN A 161 14.31 -4.53 3.40
C GLN A 161 13.30 -4.47 4.54
N SER A 162 12.42 -3.48 4.56
CA SER A 162 11.33 -3.38 5.55
C SER A 162 10.43 -4.63 5.56
N ALA A 163 10.11 -5.19 4.40
CA ALA A 163 9.32 -6.41 4.30
C ALA A 163 10.07 -7.64 4.86
N VAL A 164 11.38 -7.76 4.59
CA VAL A 164 12.25 -8.82 5.11
C VAL A 164 12.31 -8.74 6.65
N ASP A 165 12.49 -7.55 7.20
CA ASP A 165 12.59 -7.32 8.64
C ASP A 165 11.29 -7.68 9.36
N LYS A 166 10.14 -7.26 8.80
CA LYS A 166 8.81 -7.65 9.30
C LYS A 166 8.60 -9.17 9.27
N GLY A 167 9.03 -9.83 8.20
CA GLY A 167 8.99 -11.29 8.08
C GLY A 167 9.87 -11.98 9.13
N THR A 168 11.04 -11.46 9.41
CA THR A 168 11.95 -11.96 10.43
C THR A 168 11.35 -11.80 11.83
N ALA A 169 10.81 -10.63 12.13
CA ALA A 169 10.14 -10.37 13.41
C ALA A 169 8.93 -11.29 13.63
N LEU A 170 8.14 -11.56 12.57
CA LEU A 170 7.00 -12.49 12.66
C LEU A 170 7.47 -13.92 12.95
N ARG A 171 8.53 -14.40 12.27
CA ARG A 171 9.08 -15.75 12.51
C ARG A 171 9.59 -15.89 13.94
N ALA A 172 10.24 -14.88 14.50
CA ALA A 172 10.69 -14.88 15.88
C ALA A 172 9.51 -15.01 16.86
N LYS A 173 8.47 -14.18 16.70
CA LYS A 173 7.24 -14.27 17.52
C LYS A 173 6.56 -15.63 17.45
N LEU A 174 6.51 -16.25 16.27
CA LEU A 174 5.93 -17.58 16.09
C LEU A 174 6.78 -18.67 16.78
N ALA A 175 8.10 -18.54 16.77
CA ALA A 175 9.00 -19.46 17.46
C ALA A 175 8.81 -19.37 18.99
N GLU A 176 8.73 -18.17 19.54
CA GLU A 176 8.46 -17.93 20.96
C GLU A 176 7.10 -18.50 21.37
N HIS A 177 6.05 -18.23 20.59
CA HIS A 177 4.72 -18.77 20.88
C HIS A 177 4.69 -20.31 20.88
N ARG A 178 5.33 -20.94 19.89
CA ARG A 178 5.43 -22.41 19.82
C ARG A 178 6.20 -22.98 21.00
N ALA A 179 7.26 -22.32 21.45
CA ALA A 179 8.00 -22.73 22.63
C ALA A 179 7.15 -22.63 23.91
N GLN A 180 6.36 -21.57 24.07
CA GLN A 180 5.43 -21.41 25.20
C GLN A 180 4.37 -22.50 25.21
N VAL A 181 3.72 -22.78 24.09
CA VAL A 181 2.71 -23.86 23.98
C VAL A 181 3.31 -25.20 24.29
N ALA A 182 4.52 -25.53 23.80
CA ALA A 182 5.19 -26.80 24.10
C ALA A 182 5.57 -26.94 25.58
N GLU A 183 5.87 -25.85 26.28
CA GLU A 183 6.14 -25.87 27.70
C GLU A 183 4.86 -26.04 28.52
N GLU A 184 3.77 -25.38 28.14
CA GLU A 184 2.45 -25.57 28.77
C GLU A 184 1.93 -27.01 28.62
N GLU A 185 2.10 -27.64 27.46
CA GLU A 185 1.74 -29.04 27.22
C GLU A 185 2.54 -29.98 28.08
N LYS A 186 3.84 -29.75 28.33
CA LYS A 186 4.67 -30.54 29.23
C LYS A 186 4.20 -30.45 30.70
N VAL A 187 3.78 -29.28 31.14
CA VAL A 187 3.28 -29.05 32.50
C VAL A 187 1.91 -29.73 32.71
N GLN A 188 1.08 -29.80 31.67
CA GLN A 188 -0.25 -30.42 31.72
C GLN A 188 -0.24 -31.93 31.45
N ALA A 189 0.88 -32.50 31.02
CA ALA A 189 0.98 -33.93 30.77
C ALA A 189 0.69 -34.70 32.07
N PRO A 190 -0.26 -35.64 32.12
CA PRO A 190 -0.54 -36.47 33.33
C PRO A 190 0.71 -37.26 33.67
N ALA A 191 1.02 -37.33 34.98
CA ALA A 191 2.12 -38.16 35.48
C ALA A 191 2.00 -39.59 34.94
N ALA A 192 3.10 -40.08 34.36
CA ALA A 192 3.14 -41.44 33.84
C ALA A 192 2.53 -42.42 34.86
N PRO A 193 1.65 -43.34 34.46
CA PRO A 193 1.08 -44.32 35.38
C PRO A 193 2.22 -45.07 36.09
N LYS A 194 2.15 -45.15 37.45
CA LYS A 194 3.10 -45.93 38.22
C LYS A 194 3.14 -47.35 37.64
N PRO A 195 4.32 -47.93 37.45
CA PRO A 195 4.42 -49.31 36.99
C PRO A 195 3.59 -50.19 37.93
N ALA A 196 2.76 -51.04 37.36
CA ALA A 196 1.99 -52.02 38.12
C ALA A 196 2.94 -52.85 39.01
N PRO A 197 2.55 -53.14 40.24
CA PRO A 197 3.37 -54.02 41.13
C PRO A 197 3.64 -55.35 40.40
N THR A 198 4.90 -55.68 40.21
CA THR A 198 5.32 -57.00 39.72
C THR A 198 4.71 -58.05 40.62
N ALA A 199 3.75 -58.82 40.12
CA ALA A 199 3.24 -59.99 40.81
C ALA A 199 4.40 -60.97 40.99
N ASP A 200 4.78 -61.20 42.25
CA ASP A 200 5.75 -62.21 42.63
C ASP A 200 5.08 -63.59 42.44
N TYR A 201 5.26 -64.15 41.24
CA TYR A 201 4.86 -65.54 40.97
C TYR A 201 5.91 -66.45 41.60
N THR A 202 5.81 -66.72 42.94
CA THR A 202 6.41 -67.86 43.55
C THR A 202 5.72 -69.08 42.91
N ARG A 203 6.45 -69.82 42.09
CA ARG A 203 6.07 -71.19 41.68
C ARG A 203 5.93 -72.07 42.88
N ASP A 204 4.70 -72.50 43.15
CA ASP A 204 4.45 -73.59 44.01
C ASP A 204 4.92 -74.92 43.32
N GLU A 205 6.05 -75.45 43.75
CA GLU A 205 6.56 -76.74 43.27
C GLU A 205 5.74 -77.84 43.92
N GLY A 206 4.68 -78.32 43.29
CA GLY A 206 3.94 -79.42 43.83
C GLY A 206 2.67 -79.82 43.06
N ASP A 207 2.82 -80.14 41.74
CA ASP A 207 1.83 -81.04 41.12
C ASP A 207 2.50 -81.75 39.92
N GLU A 208 2.86 -83.00 40.13
CA GLU A 208 3.28 -83.91 39.07
C GLU A 208 2.09 -84.26 38.15
N PRO A 209 2.24 -84.23 36.82
CA PRO A 209 1.17 -84.67 35.97
C PRO A 209 1.01 -86.19 35.96
N GLN A 210 -0.14 -86.66 36.41
CA GLN A 210 -0.52 -88.06 36.21
C GLN A 210 -0.65 -88.35 34.74
N ALA A 211 0.14 -89.41 34.32
CA ALA A 211 0.10 -89.94 32.94
C ALA A 211 -1.24 -90.63 32.70
N TYR A 212 -1.99 -90.17 31.66
CA TYR A 212 -3.12 -90.86 31.10
C TYR A 212 -2.59 -91.97 30.16
N VAL A 213 -2.88 -93.23 30.43
CA VAL A 213 -2.64 -94.37 29.55
C VAL A 213 -4.00 -94.85 29.00
N PRO A 214 -4.08 -95.28 27.72
CA PRO A 214 -5.32 -95.43 26.92
C PRO A 214 -6.20 -96.59 27.34
#